data_e048b3f316bbe4f8bc5524afab6874d7
#
_entry.id   e048b3f316bbe4f8bc5524afab6874d7
#
_cell.length_a   1.000
_cell.length_b   1.000
_cell.length_c   1.000
_cell.angle_alpha   90.00
_cell.angle_beta   90.00
_cell.angle_gamma   90.00
#
_symmetry.space_group_name_H-M   'P 1'
#
loop_
_entity.id
_entity.type
_entity.pdbx_description
1 polymer ?
#
loop_
_entity_poly.entity_id
_entity_poly.type
_entity_poly.pdbx_seq_one_letter_code
_entity_poly.pdbx_strand_id
1 'polypeptide(L)' 'MNAINAQAIADYLIYLIQGDEETWSDDGDKPTVRSFEGAGVLTMNAGLVLRAPDGQEFQISVIKSR' A
#
# COMPACT_ATOMS: atom_id res chain seq x y z
N MET A 1 -12.87 0.24 -22.04
CA MET A 1 -12.27 -0.37 -20.86
C MET A 1 -10.98 0.36 -20.52
N ASN A 2 -10.82 0.72 -19.27
CA ASN A 2 -9.62 1.42 -18.85
C ASN A 2 -8.45 0.45 -18.69
N ALA A 3 -7.29 0.88 -19.13
CA ALA A 3 -6.09 0.09 -18.91
C ALA A 3 -5.74 0.09 -17.42
N ILE A 4 -5.35 -1.07 -16.92
CA ILE A 4 -4.85 -1.17 -15.55
C ILE A 4 -3.37 -0.80 -15.59
N ASN A 5 -3.00 0.16 -14.78
CA ASN A 5 -1.60 0.59 -14.66
C ASN A 5 -1.08 0.30 -13.25
N ALA A 6 0.20 0.55 -13.04
CA ALA A 6 0.83 0.25 -11.77
C ALA A 6 0.19 1.01 -10.61
N GLN A 7 -0.25 2.25 -10.86
CA GLN A 7 -0.90 3.03 -9.81
C GLN A 7 -2.24 2.41 -9.41
N ALA A 8 -2.99 1.89 -10.38
CA ALA A 8 -4.25 1.23 -10.08
C ALA A 8 -4.03 -0.03 -9.24
N ILE A 9 -2.97 -0.77 -9.51
CA ILE A 9 -2.63 -1.95 -8.72
C ILE A 9 -2.23 -1.54 -7.30
N ALA A 10 -1.42 -0.48 -7.17
CA ALA A 10 -1.03 0.01 -5.85
C ALA A 10 -2.26 0.43 -5.05
N ASP A 11 -3.19 1.15 -5.67
CA ASP A 11 -4.42 1.58 -5.02
C ASP A 11 -5.28 0.40 -4.58
N TYR A 12 -5.34 -0.64 -5.41
CA TYR A 12 -6.07 -1.85 -5.07
C TYR A 12 -5.45 -2.55 -3.86
N LEU A 13 -4.13 -2.64 -3.81
CA LEU A 13 -3.45 -3.24 -2.66
C LEU A 13 -3.70 -2.45 -1.39
N ILE A 14 -3.67 -1.13 -1.47
CA ILE A 14 -4.00 -0.27 -0.34
C ILE A 14 -5.41 -0.56 0.16
N TYR A 15 -6.36 -0.67 -0.76
CA TYR A 15 -7.74 -0.96 -0.42
C TYR A 15 -7.86 -2.31 0.30
N LEU A 16 -7.19 -3.34 -0.23
CA LEU A 16 -7.24 -4.67 0.38
C LEU A 16 -6.63 -4.68 1.79
N ILE A 17 -5.50 -4.02 1.95
CA ILE A 17 -4.81 -3.99 3.24
C ILE A 17 -5.65 -3.24 4.28
N GLN A 18 -6.20 -2.10 3.90
CA GLN A 18 -7.03 -1.32 4.81
C GLN A 18 -8.33 -2.02 5.17
N GLY A 19 -8.85 -2.84 4.25
CA GLY A 19 -10.08 -3.58 4.46
C GLY A 19 -9.91 -4.86 5.26
N ASP A 20 -8.68 -5.30 5.48
CA ASP A 20 -8.40 -6.54 6.21
C ASP A 20 -8.44 -6.28 7.71
N GLU A 21 -9.54 -6.68 8.34
CA GLU A 21 -9.71 -6.51 9.78
C GLU A 21 -9.47 -7.81 10.54
N GLU A 22 -9.53 -8.95 9.85
CA GLU A 22 -9.41 -10.24 10.53
C GLU A 22 -7.99 -10.54 10.97
N THR A 23 -7.01 -10.26 10.12
CA THR A 23 -5.61 -10.58 10.42
C THR A 23 -5.07 -9.76 11.58
N TRP A 24 -5.53 -8.51 11.72
CA TRP A 24 -4.99 -7.55 12.67
C TRP A 24 -5.94 -7.18 13.78
N SER A 25 -7.04 -7.92 13.93
CA SER A 25 -8.12 -7.50 14.81
C SER A 25 -7.90 -7.82 16.28
N ASP A 26 -7.00 -8.73 16.60
CA ASP A 26 -6.87 -9.24 17.96
C ASP A 26 -6.59 -8.13 18.97
N ASP A 27 -5.73 -7.20 18.62
CA ASP A 27 -5.34 -6.11 19.51
C ASP A 27 -5.90 -4.77 19.07
N GLY A 28 -6.69 -4.76 18.00
CA GLY A 28 -7.15 -3.52 17.41
C GLY A 28 -6.09 -2.76 16.66
N ASP A 29 -4.85 -3.24 16.68
CA ASP A 29 -3.75 -2.62 15.96
C ASP A 29 -3.66 -3.21 14.55
N LYS A 30 -3.55 -2.34 13.57
CA LYS A 30 -3.33 -2.79 12.21
C LYS A 30 -2.38 -1.81 11.52
N PRO A 31 -1.69 -2.26 10.46
CA PRO A 31 -0.80 -1.35 9.76
C PRO A 31 -1.59 -0.26 9.05
N THR A 32 -0.93 0.87 8.84
CA THR A 32 -1.46 1.92 7.98
C THR A 32 -0.73 1.88 6.66
N VAL A 33 -1.43 2.26 5.60
CA VAL A 33 -0.83 2.28 4.27
C VAL A 33 -1.14 3.61 3.60
N ARG A 34 -0.18 4.07 2.80
CA ARG A 34 -0.33 5.28 2.00
C ARG A 34 0.30 5.01 0.64
N SER A 35 -0.20 5.68 -0.38
CA SER A 35 0.47 5.66 -1.67
C SER A 35 1.84 6.33 -1.55
N PHE A 36 2.74 6.05 -2.49
CA PHE A 36 4.02 6.76 -2.53
C PHE A 36 3.81 8.26 -2.59
N GLU A 37 2.88 8.71 -3.41
CA GLU A 37 2.58 10.13 -3.53
C GLU A 37 2.08 10.69 -2.19
N GLY A 38 1.15 10.01 -1.53
CA GLY A 38 0.61 10.45 -0.25
C GLY A 38 1.63 10.43 0.87
N ALA A 39 2.63 9.56 0.79
CA ALA A 39 3.69 9.45 1.78
C ALA A 39 4.88 10.36 1.47
N GLY A 40 4.87 11.07 0.35
CA GLY A 40 5.96 11.96 -0.04
C GLY A 40 7.19 11.24 -0.60
N VAL A 41 7.04 10.00 -1.01
CA VAL A 41 8.16 9.25 -1.60
C VAL A 41 8.38 9.73 -3.02
N LEU A 42 9.59 10.20 -3.30
CA LEU A 42 9.96 10.72 -4.61
C LEU A 42 10.46 9.58 -5.49
N THR A 43 9.56 9.03 -6.29
CA THR A 43 9.89 7.96 -7.21
C THR A 43 8.98 8.04 -8.42
N MET A 44 9.47 7.51 -9.54
CA MET A 44 8.67 7.39 -10.75
C MET A 44 7.81 6.13 -10.74
N ASN A 45 8.07 5.21 -9.83
CA ASN A 45 7.32 3.97 -9.72
C ASN A 45 6.09 4.18 -8.85
N ALA A 46 5.03 3.44 -9.15
CA ALA A 46 3.89 3.38 -8.26
C ALA A 46 4.21 2.45 -7.09
N GLY A 47 3.54 2.64 -5.98
CA GLY A 47 3.73 1.78 -4.84
C GLY A 47 3.05 2.32 -3.60
N LEU A 48 3.36 1.71 -2.49
CA LEU A 48 2.76 2.10 -1.22
C LEU A 48 3.79 1.98 -0.09
N VAL A 49 3.53 2.71 0.96
CA VAL A 49 4.30 2.63 2.20
C VAL A 49 3.38 2.02 3.25
N LEU A 50 3.81 0.92 3.82
CA LEU A 50 3.10 0.26 4.90
C LEU A 50 3.83 0.53 6.21
N ARG A 51 3.12 1.05 7.19
CA ARG A 51 3.68 1.28 8.51
C ARG A 51 3.04 0.31 9.49
N ALA A 52 3.87 -0.52 10.06
CA ALA A 52 3.43 -1.49 11.06
C ALA A 52 3.10 -0.81 12.38
N PRO A 53 2.29 -1.47 13.23
CA PRO A 53 1.94 -0.88 14.54
C PRO A 53 3.13 -0.58 15.43
N ASP A 54 4.25 -1.29 15.25
CA ASP A 54 5.46 -1.06 16.04
C ASP A 54 6.32 0.08 15.52
N GLY A 55 5.87 0.77 14.46
CA GLY A 55 6.58 1.91 13.90
C GLY A 55 7.49 1.60 12.72
N GLN A 56 7.68 0.33 12.40
CA GLN A 56 8.48 -0.03 11.22
C GLN A 56 7.75 0.35 9.94
N GLU A 57 8.51 0.77 8.95
CA GLU A 57 7.95 1.14 7.64
C GLU A 57 8.53 0.26 6.55
N PHE A 58 7.69 -0.10 5.62
CA PHE A 58 8.07 -0.92 4.47
C PHE A 58 7.57 -0.24 3.20
N GLN A 59 8.40 -0.21 2.19
CA GLN A 59 8.02 0.29 0.87
C GLN A 59 7.77 -0.88 -0.05
N ILE A 60 6.64 -0.85 -0.73
CA ILE A 60 6.27 -1.89 -1.68
C ILE A 60 6.11 -1.22 -3.03
N SER A 61 6.97 -1.56 -3.97
CA SER A 61 6.94 -1.00 -5.32
C SER A 61 6.15 -1.90 -6.24
N VAL A 62 5.35 -1.29 -7.10
CA VAL A 62 4.58 -2.01 -8.12
C VAL A 62 5.21 -1.69 -9.46
N ILE A 63 5.76 -2.71 -10.10
CA ILE A 63 6.49 -2.55 -11.36
C ILE A 63 5.82 -3.43 -12.41
N LYS A 64 5.44 -2.79 -13.50
CA LYS A 64 4.85 -3.52 -14.62
C LYS A 64 5.94 -4.27 -15.35
N SER A 65 5.78 -5.58 -15.51
CA SER A 65 6.75 -6.41 -16.19
C SER A 65 6.42 -6.65 -17.66
N ARG A 66 5.20 -6.36 -18.06
CA ARG A 66 4.76 -6.49 -19.46
C ARG A 66 3.73 -5.46 -19.82
#